data_b11d3ac51af3560bd95cf8f3d9baff71
#
_entry.id   b11d3ac51af3560bd95cf8f3d9baff71
#
_cell.length_a   1.000
_cell.length_b   1.000
_cell.length_c   1.000
_cell.angle_alpha   90.00
_cell.angle_beta   90.00
_cell.angle_gamma   90.00
#
_symmetry.space_group_name_H-M   'P 1'
#
loop_
_entity.id
_entity.type
_entity.pdbx_description
1 polymer ?
#
loop_
_entity_poly.entity_id
_entity_poly.type
_entity_poly.pdbx_seq_one_letter_code
_entity_poly.pdbx_strand_id
1 'polypeptide(L)'
;MRILSWSHAVFAATMIALGVFALTKGNFPSTWTGVPRGMPLREAFIYLTALISLGCGVGLFWRRTAVVAARVLLAAFLMWLFLFRAPQIFSAPAAIGTWWGLGDTAVMIAAVWVLYAWLTADGNARRLNFGGGDKGLLIARIFYGLALIPFGVAHFTNLNDTVVLIPHWLPWHVSWAYFTGGA
;
A
#
# COMPACT_ATOMS: atom_id res chain seq x y z
N MET A 1 20.34 1.75 18.72
CA MET A 1 19.24 1.49 17.79
C MET A 1 18.04 1.00 18.60
N ARG A 2 17.04 1.82 18.87
CA ARG A 2 15.75 1.32 19.38
C ARG A 2 14.87 1.14 18.16
N ILE A 3 14.64 -0.09 17.74
CA ILE A 3 13.59 -0.45 16.80
C ILE A 3 12.28 -0.02 17.45
N LEU A 4 11.58 0.92 16.83
CA LEU A 4 10.46 1.62 17.44
C LEU A 4 9.26 0.68 17.72
N SER A 5 9.08 -0.36 16.92
CA SER A 5 8.17 -1.50 17.13
C SER A 5 8.42 -2.59 16.07
N TRP A 6 8.01 -3.82 16.32
CA TRP A 6 8.10 -4.91 15.34
C TRP A 6 7.33 -4.59 14.06
N SER A 7 6.15 -4.00 14.17
CA SER A 7 5.33 -3.62 13.01
C SER A 7 6.03 -2.57 12.14
N HIS A 8 6.71 -1.60 12.73
CA HIS A 8 7.53 -0.64 12.00
C HIS A 8 8.68 -1.32 11.24
N ALA A 9 9.41 -2.23 11.90
CA ALA A 9 10.51 -2.95 11.28
C ALA A 9 10.01 -3.85 10.11
N VAL A 10 8.90 -4.54 10.30
CA VAL A 10 8.27 -5.35 9.25
C VAL A 10 7.87 -4.48 8.06
N PHE A 11 7.22 -3.34 8.28
CA PHE A 11 6.85 -2.42 7.21
C PHE A 11 8.07 -1.91 6.45
N ALA A 12 9.12 -1.48 7.16
CA ALA A 12 10.37 -1.02 6.54
C ALA A 12 11.04 -2.13 5.72
N ALA A 13 11.10 -3.36 6.24
CA ALA A 13 11.63 -4.52 5.52
C ALA A 13 10.80 -4.86 4.28
N THR A 14 9.47 -4.76 4.36
CA THR A 14 8.57 -4.93 3.21
C THR A 14 8.88 -3.92 2.11
N MET A 15 9.05 -2.64 2.46
CA MET A 15 9.40 -1.60 1.48
C MET A 15 10.74 -1.88 0.81
N ILE A 16 11.75 -2.34 1.57
CA ILE A 16 13.04 -2.74 1.02
C ILE A 16 12.87 -3.93 0.06
N ALA A 17 12.12 -4.96 0.47
CA ALA A 17 11.89 -6.15 -0.35
C ALA A 17 11.18 -5.79 -1.68
N LEU A 18 10.17 -4.91 -1.64
CA LEU A 18 9.48 -4.42 -2.83
C LEU A 18 10.42 -3.63 -3.77
N GLY A 19 11.29 -2.79 -3.19
CA GLY A 19 12.31 -2.07 -3.97
C GLY A 19 13.33 -3.01 -4.63
N VAL A 20 13.84 -3.99 -3.89
CA VAL A 20 14.75 -5.02 -4.44
C VAL A 20 14.05 -5.85 -5.51
N PHE A 21 12.80 -6.27 -5.28
CA PHE A 21 12.02 -6.99 -6.27
C PHE A 21 11.90 -6.20 -7.58
N ALA A 22 11.54 -4.93 -7.51
CA ALA A 22 11.40 -4.09 -8.70
C ALA A 22 12.72 -3.94 -9.46
N LEU A 23 13.85 -3.78 -8.76
CA LEU A 23 15.17 -3.69 -9.38
C LEU A 23 15.60 -5.00 -10.04
N THR A 24 15.36 -6.14 -9.39
CA THR A 24 15.81 -7.44 -9.88
C THR A 24 14.93 -8.01 -10.99
N LYS A 25 13.62 -7.75 -10.93
CA LYS A 25 12.65 -8.26 -11.92
C LYS A 25 12.36 -7.29 -13.05
N GLY A 26 12.78 -6.03 -12.96
CA GLY A 26 12.46 -5.00 -13.94
C GLY A 26 10.95 -4.78 -14.11
N ASN A 27 10.17 -4.98 -13.05
CA ASN A 27 8.71 -4.88 -13.10
C ASN A 27 8.15 -4.22 -11.83
N PHE A 28 6.93 -3.67 -11.93
CA PHE A 28 6.26 -3.10 -10.78
C PHE A 28 5.83 -4.19 -9.80
N PRO A 29 6.11 -4.07 -8.49
CA PRO A 29 5.42 -4.84 -7.47
C PRO A 29 3.94 -4.42 -7.40
N SER A 30 3.07 -5.28 -6.83
CA SER A 30 1.60 -5.10 -6.82
C SER A 30 1.15 -3.71 -6.37
N THR A 31 1.81 -3.15 -5.38
CA THR A 31 1.50 -1.83 -4.78
C THR A 31 1.75 -0.65 -5.73
N TRP A 32 2.63 -0.80 -6.71
CA TRP A 32 3.02 0.23 -7.68
C TRP A 32 2.54 -0.03 -9.11
N THR A 33 1.65 -1.00 -9.32
CA THR A 33 1.07 -1.27 -10.64
C THR A 33 0.09 -0.17 -11.06
N GLY A 34 -0.45 -0.26 -12.27
CA GLY A 34 -1.41 0.71 -12.81
C GLY A 34 -0.88 1.58 -13.94
N VAL A 35 0.44 1.58 -14.18
CA VAL A 35 1.02 2.28 -15.32
C VAL A 35 0.69 1.54 -16.61
N PRO A 36 0.07 2.20 -17.62
CA PRO A 36 -0.25 1.58 -18.90
C PRO A 36 0.98 0.96 -19.58
N ARG A 37 0.80 -0.19 -20.25
CA ARG A 37 1.92 -0.90 -20.90
C ARG A 37 2.58 -0.07 -22.01
N GLY A 38 1.81 0.75 -22.72
CA GLY A 38 2.28 1.61 -23.80
C GLY A 38 2.79 2.99 -23.37
N MET A 39 2.87 3.26 -22.04
CA MET A 39 3.30 4.56 -21.56
C MET A 39 4.80 4.77 -21.81
N PRO A 40 5.21 5.90 -22.41
CA PRO A 40 6.62 6.23 -22.54
C PRO A 40 7.27 6.35 -21.16
N LEU A 41 8.55 6.01 -21.06
CA LEU A 41 9.32 6.03 -19.81
C LEU A 41 8.80 5.07 -18.72
N ARG A 42 8.01 4.04 -19.07
CA ARG A 42 7.50 3.05 -18.10
C ARG A 42 8.62 2.43 -17.26
N GLU A 43 9.76 2.14 -17.86
CA GLU A 43 10.94 1.63 -17.16
C GLU A 43 11.49 2.61 -16.13
N ALA A 44 11.52 3.90 -16.47
CA ALA A 44 11.93 4.93 -15.53
C ALA A 44 11.04 4.98 -14.30
N PHE A 45 9.72 4.78 -14.46
CA PHE A 45 8.80 4.66 -13.32
C PHE A 45 9.06 3.41 -12.47
N ILE A 46 9.45 2.27 -13.08
CA ILE A 46 9.83 1.07 -12.31
C ILE A 46 11.03 1.38 -11.42
N TYR A 47 12.09 1.95 -11.97
CA TYR A 47 13.29 2.31 -11.20
C TYR A 47 13.02 3.40 -10.17
N LEU A 48 12.21 4.40 -10.51
CA LEU A 48 11.83 5.46 -9.58
C LEU A 48 11.09 4.90 -8.35
N THR A 49 10.07 4.06 -8.57
CA THR A 49 9.33 3.44 -7.47
C THR A 49 10.17 2.46 -6.66
N ALA A 50 11.10 1.76 -7.32
CA ALA A 50 12.07 0.90 -6.67
C ALA A 50 13.00 1.70 -5.73
N LEU A 51 13.55 2.81 -6.22
CA LEU A 51 14.44 3.68 -5.44
C LEU A 51 13.70 4.35 -4.28
N ILE A 52 12.46 4.82 -4.50
CA ILE A 52 11.62 5.38 -3.44
C ILE A 52 11.36 4.32 -2.37
N SER A 53 10.93 3.10 -2.76
CA SER A 53 10.62 2.02 -1.83
C SER A 53 11.86 1.62 -1.02
N LEU A 54 13.00 1.43 -1.69
CA LEU A 54 14.24 1.00 -1.07
C LEU A 54 14.82 2.11 -0.17
N GLY A 55 14.93 3.33 -0.69
CA GLY A 55 15.49 4.46 0.05
C GLY A 55 14.66 4.84 1.26
N CYS A 56 13.33 4.89 1.11
CA CYS A 56 12.44 5.15 2.24
C CYS A 56 12.40 3.96 3.22
N GLY A 57 12.37 2.71 2.73
CA GLY A 57 12.43 1.53 3.57
C GLY A 57 13.67 1.54 4.47
N VAL A 58 14.84 1.82 3.90
CA VAL A 58 16.09 2.01 4.65
C VAL A 58 15.99 3.21 5.59
N GLY A 59 15.47 4.35 5.11
CA GLY A 59 15.32 5.57 5.91
C GLY A 59 14.41 5.42 7.13
N LEU A 60 13.46 4.49 7.09
CA LEU A 60 12.59 4.19 8.22
C LEU A 60 13.33 3.57 9.41
N PHE A 61 14.47 2.91 9.23
CA PHE A 61 15.23 2.32 10.35
C PHE A 61 15.94 3.35 11.24
N TRP A 62 16.14 4.58 10.77
CA TRP A 62 16.77 5.64 11.57
C TRP A 62 15.76 6.67 12.05
N ARG A 63 15.73 6.92 13.35
CA ARG A 63 14.79 7.90 13.94
C ARG A 63 14.87 9.29 13.30
N ARG A 64 16.05 9.71 12.86
CA ARG A 64 16.25 11.03 12.25
C ARG A 64 15.61 11.16 10.88
N THR A 65 15.56 10.09 10.11
CA THR A 65 15.04 10.05 8.74
C THR A 65 13.65 9.44 8.63
N ALA A 66 13.18 8.71 9.65
CA ALA A 66 11.93 7.97 9.63
C ALA A 66 10.71 8.86 9.29
N VAL A 67 10.62 10.05 9.90
CA VAL A 67 9.52 10.99 9.62
C VAL A 67 9.55 11.48 8.17
N VAL A 68 10.75 11.79 7.66
CA VAL A 68 10.91 12.23 6.26
C VAL A 68 10.59 11.08 5.31
N ALA A 69 11.09 9.88 5.59
CA ALA A 69 10.81 8.69 4.78
C ALA A 69 9.32 8.37 4.73
N ALA A 70 8.62 8.44 5.87
CA ALA A 70 7.17 8.25 5.93
C ALA A 70 6.42 9.32 5.14
N ARG A 71 6.84 10.59 5.19
CA ARG A 71 6.23 11.67 4.38
C ARG A 71 6.43 11.45 2.88
N VAL A 72 7.64 11.07 2.47
CA VAL A 72 7.95 10.81 1.05
C VAL A 72 7.13 9.63 0.55
N LEU A 73 7.04 8.53 1.30
CA LEU A 73 6.21 7.39 0.94
C LEU A 73 4.74 7.76 0.84
N LEU A 74 4.22 8.51 1.83
CA LEU A 74 2.82 8.93 1.84
C LEU A 74 2.51 9.81 0.62
N ALA A 75 3.35 10.80 0.34
CA ALA A 75 3.21 11.66 -0.82
C ALA A 75 3.29 10.87 -2.13
N ALA A 76 4.26 9.96 -2.24
CA ALA A 76 4.45 9.13 -3.42
C ALA A 76 3.25 8.20 -3.67
N PHE A 77 2.72 7.53 -2.65
CA PHE A 77 1.55 6.66 -2.79
C PHE A 77 0.27 7.46 -3.08
N LEU A 78 0.07 8.62 -2.46
CA LEU A 78 -1.07 9.50 -2.78
C LEU A 78 -0.98 9.99 -4.23
N MET A 79 0.20 10.47 -4.65
CA MET A 79 0.42 10.88 -6.03
C MET A 79 0.17 9.72 -7.00
N TRP A 80 0.65 8.52 -6.68
CA TRP A 80 0.43 7.31 -7.49
C TRP A 80 -1.04 6.93 -7.61
N LEU A 81 -1.77 7.02 -6.48
CA LEU A 81 -3.21 6.79 -6.45
C LEU A 81 -3.93 7.72 -7.43
N PHE A 82 -3.67 9.03 -7.37
CA PHE A 82 -4.35 10.01 -8.22
C PHE A 82 -3.92 9.93 -9.68
N LEU A 83 -2.64 9.67 -9.98
CA LEU A 83 -2.14 9.65 -11.36
C LEU A 83 -2.46 8.34 -12.10
N PHE A 84 -2.38 7.20 -11.43
CA PHE A 84 -2.42 5.91 -12.11
C PHE A 84 -3.60 5.02 -11.70
N ARG A 85 -4.15 5.17 -10.49
CA ARG A 85 -5.24 4.33 -10.01
C ARG A 85 -6.62 4.97 -10.18
N ALA A 86 -6.78 6.20 -9.74
CA ALA A 86 -8.05 6.89 -9.84
C ALA A 86 -8.56 7.03 -11.29
N PRO A 87 -7.74 7.33 -12.31
CA PRO A 87 -8.21 7.39 -13.69
C PRO A 87 -8.76 6.06 -14.23
N GLN A 88 -8.28 4.91 -13.70
CA GLN A 88 -8.76 3.59 -14.13
C GLN A 88 -10.23 3.36 -13.77
N ILE A 89 -10.74 4.00 -12.71
CA ILE A 89 -12.15 3.94 -12.33
C ILE A 89 -13.05 4.45 -13.47
N PHE A 90 -12.60 5.48 -14.18
CA PHE A 90 -13.36 6.06 -15.28
C PHE A 90 -13.23 5.27 -16.59
N SER A 91 -12.08 4.63 -16.80
CA SER A 91 -11.82 3.86 -18.04
C SER A 91 -12.36 2.42 -17.99
N ALA A 92 -12.38 1.81 -16.81
CA ALA A 92 -12.81 0.43 -16.61
C ALA A 92 -13.55 0.22 -15.27
N PRO A 93 -14.70 0.88 -15.03
CA PRO A 93 -15.41 0.84 -13.75
C PRO A 93 -15.95 -0.54 -13.38
N ALA A 94 -16.23 -1.38 -14.36
CA ALA A 94 -16.76 -2.74 -14.15
C ALA A 94 -15.64 -3.79 -13.94
N ALA A 95 -14.38 -3.45 -14.20
CA ALA A 95 -13.27 -4.38 -14.06
C ALA A 95 -12.86 -4.50 -12.59
N ILE A 96 -12.99 -5.69 -12.02
CA ILE A 96 -12.62 -5.94 -10.62
C ILE A 96 -11.15 -5.61 -10.33
N GLY A 97 -10.25 -5.84 -11.29
CA GLY A 97 -8.83 -5.50 -11.17
C GLY A 97 -8.55 -4.01 -10.95
N THR A 98 -9.44 -3.13 -11.43
CA THR A 98 -9.39 -1.68 -11.15
C THR A 98 -9.55 -1.42 -9.65
N TRP A 99 -10.56 -2.02 -9.05
CA TRP A 99 -10.87 -1.85 -7.64
C TRP A 99 -9.86 -2.54 -6.71
N TRP A 100 -9.38 -3.72 -7.09
CA TRP A 100 -8.30 -4.39 -6.38
C TRP A 100 -7.03 -3.53 -6.35
N GLY A 101 -6.63 -3.04 -7.51
CA GLY A 101 -5.44 -2.21 -7.56
C GLY A 101 -5.58 -0.89 -6.80
N LEU A 102 -6.77 -0.32 -6.76
CA LEU A 102 -7.07 0.85 -5.93
C LEU A 102 -6.96 0.47 -4.44
N GLY A 103 -7.54 -0.66 -4.04
CA GLY A 103 -7.49 -1.19 -2.69
C GLY A 103 -6.06 -1.44 -2.21
N ASP A 104 -5.22 -2.11 -3.01
CA ASP A 104 -3.80 -2.36 -2.70
C ASP A 104 -3.06 -1.05 -2.38
N THR A 105 -3.25 -0.04 -3.22
CA THR A 105 -2.60 1.27 -3.01
C THR A 105 -3.16 1.98 -1.78
N ALA A 106 -4.48 1.90 -1.54
CA ALA A 106 -5.14 2.51 -0.39
C ALA A 106 -4.70 1.87 0.94
N VAL A 107 -4.51 0.54 1.00
CA VAL A 107 -3.93 -0.14 2.16
C VAL A 107 -2.53 0.36 2.46
N MET A 108 -1.69 0.54 1.43
CA MET A 108 -0.34 1.08 1.62
C MET A 108 -0.36 2.52 2.12
N ILE A 109 -1.26 3.36 1.59
CA ILE A 109 -1.47 4.73 2.08
C ILE A 109 -1.87 4.69 3.56
N ALA A 110 -2.83 3.85 3.93
CA ALA A 110 -3.27 3.72 5.32
C ALA A 110 -2.13 3.31 6.25
N ALA A 111 -1.33 2.30 5.86
CA ALA A 111 -0.20 1.81 6.65
C ALA A 111 0.86 2.90 6.87
N VAL A 112 1.25 3.61 5.79
CA VAL A 112 2.21 4.72 5.88
C VAL A 112 1.65 5.87 6.70
N TRP A 113 0.36 6.16 6.58
CA TRP A 113 -0.28 7.24 7.33
C TRP A 113 -0.31 6.97 8.82
N VAL A 114 -0.67 5.74 9.24
CA VAL A 114 -0.58 5.31 10.64
C VAL A 114 0.85 5.48 11.15
N LEU A 115 1.83 5.03 10.39
CA LEU A 115 3.24 5.14 10.76
C LEU A 115 3.65 6.61 10.89
N TYR A 116 3.28 7.46 9.95
CA TYR A 116 3.55 8.89 9.99
C TYR A 116 2.89 9.57 11.20
N ALA A 117 1.60 9.30 11.45
CA ALA A 117 0.87 9.85 12.58
C ALA A 117 1.53 9.45 13.91
N TRP A 118 1.96 8.20 14.03
CA TRP A 118 2.65 7.68 15.20
C TRP A 118 4.05 8.31 15.40
N LEU A 119 4.85 8.41 14.33
CA LEU A 119 6.19 9.03 14.38
C LEU A 119 6.15 10.51 14.72
N THR A 120 5.03 11.19 14.47
CA THR A 120 4.86 12.63 14.73
C THR A 120 4.11 12.95 16.02
N ALA A 121 3.57 11.95 16.71
CA ALA A 121 2.83 12.14 17.96
C ALA A 121 3.72 12.69 19.11
N ASP A 122 4.98 12.25 19.18
CA ASP A 122 5.91 12.54 20.28
C ASP A 122 6.77 13.80 20.06
N GLY A 123 6.63 14.50 18.94
CA GLY A 123 7.56 15.57 18.56
C GLY A 123 7.00 16.99 18.74
N ASN A 124 7.90 17.95 19.07
CA ASN A 124 7.63 19.40 19.04
C ASN A 124 7.23 19.93 17.64
N ALA A 125 7.09 19.06 16.65
CA ALA A 125 6.72 19.35 15.27
C ALA A 125 5.21 19.64 15.07
N ARG A 126 4.49 20.01 16.12
CA ARG A 126 3.02 20.32 16.07
C ARG A 126 2.62 21.37 15.03
N ARG A 127 3.54 22.22 14.58
CA ARG A 127 3.21 23.35 13.67
C ARG A 127 3.07 22.99 12.20
N LEU A 128 3.48 21.80 11.75
CA LEU A 128 3.39 21.35 10.34
C LEU A 128 2.76 19.96 10.19
N ASN A 129 2.03 19.47 11.19
CA ASN A 129 1.44 18.14 11.20
C ASN A 129 0.06 18.09 10.52
N PHE A 130 0.02 18.39 9.23
CA PHE A 130 -1.16 18.03 8.42
C PHE A 130 -1.29 16.49 8.42
N GLY A 131 -2.38 15.98 8.99
CA GLY A 131 -2.65 14.55 9.04
C GLY A 131 -1.89 13.75 10.10
N GLY A 132 -1.27 14.41 11.09
CA GLY A 132 -0.68 13.75 12.27
C GLY A 132 -1.69 13.53 13.40
N GLY A 133 -1.29 12.75 14.44
CA GLY A 133 -2.10 12.49 15.63
C GLY A 133 -3.41 11.76 15.32
N ASP A 134 -4.44 12.00 16.15
CA ASP A 134 -5.74 11.29 16.08
C ASP A 134 -6.47 11.49 14.76
N LYS A 135 -6.37 12.68 14.16
CA LYS A 135 -6.96 12.96 12.84
C LYS A 135 -6.30 12.11 11.75
N GLY A 136 -4.98 11.98 11.79
CA GLY A 136 -4.26 11.12 10.85
C GLY A 136 -4.63 9.65 11.00
N LEU A 137 -4.79 9.19 12.23
CA LEU A 137 -5.24 7.82 12.51
C LEU A 137 -6.67 7.58 12.00
N LEU A 138 -7.58 8.56 12.16
CA LEU A 138 -8.94 8.46 11.63
C LEU A 138 -8.93 8.36 10.10
N ILE A 139 -8.17 9.22 9.42
CA ILE A 139 -8.03 9.19 7.95
C ILE A 139 -7.49 7.83 7.50
N ALA A 140 -6.44 7.34 8.15
CA ALA A 140 -5.86 6.04 7.83
C ALA A 140 -6.86 4.89 8.00
N ARG A 141 -7.68 4.91 9.06
CA ARG A 141 -8.75 3.92 9.27
C ARG A 141 -9.82 3.97 8.18
N ILE A 142 -10.21 5.17 7.74
CA ILE A 142 -11.16 5.35 6.63
C ILE A 142 -10.58 4.78 5.34
N PHE A 143 -9.33 5.12 5.00
CA PHE A 143 -8.67 4.55 3.81
C PHE A 143 -8.60 3.02 3.86
N TYR A 144 -8.23 2.46 5.01
CA TYR A 144 -8.16 1.02 5.20
C TYR A 144 -9.53 0.36 5.07
N GLY A 145 -10.56 0.89 5.74
CA GLY A 145 -11.92 0.37 5.66
C GLY A 145 -12.48 0.41 4.23
N LEU A 146 -12.29 1.53 3.52
CA LEU A 146 -12.70 1.64 2.12
C LEU A 146 -11.93 0.68 1.20
N ALA A 147 -10.67 0.42 1.49
CA ALA A 147 -9.85 -0.52 0.73
C ALA A 147 -10.30 -1.97 0.88
N LEU A 148 -10.88 -2.35 2.03
CA LEU A 148 -11.37 -3.72 2.27
C LEU A 148 -12.65 -4.02 1.47
N ILE A 149 -13.47 -3.02 1.13
CA ILE A 149 -14.72 -3.23 0.40
C ILE A 149 -14.50 -3.96 -0.94
N PRO A 150 -13.63 -3.51 -1.86
CA PRO A 150 -13.42 -4.23 -3.11
C PRO A 150 -12.81 -5.62 -2.92
N PHE A 151 -12.00 -5.83 -1.87
CA PHE A 151 -11.49 -7.17 -1.57
C PHE A 151 -12.61 -8.09 -1.10
N GLY A 152 -13.48 -7.63 -0.19
CA GLY A 152 -14.65 -8.39 0.25
C GLY A 152 -15.58 -8.73 -0.93
N VAL A 153 -15.95 -7.74 -1.75
CA VAL A 153 -16.81 -7.95 -2.93
C VAL A 153 -16.21 -8.98 -3.89
N ALA A 154 -14.89 -8.96 -4.08
CA ALA A 154 -14.24 -9.90 -4.97
C ALA A 154 -14.39 -11.37 -4.55
N HIS A 155 -14.47 -11.65 -3.26
CA HIS A 155 -14.73 -13.00 -2.76
C HIS A 155 -16.11 -13.55 -3.17
N PHE A 156 -17.05 -12.68 -3.51
CA PHE A 156 -18.38 -13.07 -3.99
C PHE A 156 -18.48 -13.05 -5.54
N THR A 157 -17.81 -12.10 -6.20
CA THR A 157 -17.91 -11.90 -7.64
C THR A 157 -16.86 -12.66 -8.44
N ASN A 158 -15.66 -12.89 -7.86
CA ASN A 158 -14.52 -13.54 -8.50
C ASN A 158 -14.02 -14.73 -7.69
N LEU A 159 -14.96 -15.63 -7.38
CA LEU A 159 -14.71 -16.79 -6.49
C LEU A 159 -13.52 -17.63 -6.96
N ASN A 160 -13.38 -17.87 -8.27
CA ASN A 160 -12.29 -18.68 -8.83
C ASN A 160 -10.91 -18.09 -8.52
N ASP A 161 -10.77 -16.76 -8.55
CA ASP A 161 -9.51 -16.09 -8.27
C ASP A 161 -9.20 -16.04 -6.77
N THR A 162 -10.24 -15.98 -5.94
CA THR A 162 -10.09 -15.89 -4.47
C THR A 162 -9.90 -17.26 -3.81
N VAL A 163 -10.53 -18.31 -4.32
CA VAL A 163 -10.38 -19.69 -3.81
C VAL A 163 -8.94 -20.19 -3.95
N VAL A 164 -8.22 -19.79 -4.99
CA VAL A 164 -6.81 -20.15 -5.21
C VAL A 164 -5.88 -19.56 -4.13
N LEU A 165 -6.28 -18.46 -3.48
CA LEU A 165 -5.52 -17.84 -2.41
C LEU A 165 -5.61 -18.59 -1.09
N ILE A 166 -6.57 -19.52 -0.97
CA ILE A 166 -6.77 -20.31 0.25
C ILE A 166 -5.77 -21.47 0.26
N PRO A 167 -5.05 -21.68 1.36
CA PRO A 167 -4.06 -22.74 1.46
C PRO A 167 -4.63 -24.12 1.14
N HIS A 168 -3.95 -24.91 0.32
CA HIS A 168 -4.41 -26.23 -0.14
C HIS A 168 -4.64 -27.25 0.98
N TRP A 169 -4.01 -27.07 2.13
CA TRP A 169 -4.20 -27.93 3.29
C TRP A 169 -5.51 -27.67 4.06
N LEU A 170 -6.19 -26.55 3.77
CA LEU A 170 -7.44 -26.19 4.44
C LEU A 170 -8.63 -26.80 3.69
N PRO A 171 -9.53 -27.58 4.33
CA PRO A 171 -10.72 -28.10 3.66
C PRO A 171 -11.74 -26.99 3.38
N TRP A 172 -12.69 -27.23 2.46
CA TRP A 172 -13.81 -26.32 2.14
C TRP A 172 -13.39 -24.93 1.66
N HIS A 173 -12.48 -24.85 0.70
CA HIS A 173 -11.95 -23.60 0.14
C HIS A 173 -13.03 -22.57 -0.22
N VAL A 174 -14.14 -23.00 -0.85
CA VAL A 174 -15.25 -22.11 -1.22
C VAL A 174 -15.90 -21.48 0.02
N SER A 175 -16.13 -22.26 1.06
CA SER A 175 -16.72 -21.75 2.30
C SER A 175 -15.80 -20.72 2.98
N TRP A 176 -14.50 -20.97 2.97
CA TRP A 176 -13.51 -20.03 3.48
C TRP A 176 -13.43 -18.75 2.65
N ALA A 177 -13.55 -18.85 1.31
CA ALA A 177 -13.60 -17.66 0.45
C ALA A 177 -14.80 -16.77 0.82
N TYR A 178 -15.98 -17.32 0.97
CA TYR A 178 -17.16 -16.54 1.39
C TYR A 178 -17.05 -16.01 2.81
N PHE A 179 -16.51 -16.79 3.74
CA PHE A 179 -16.31 -16.36 5.11
C PHE A 179 -15.36 -15.16 5.18
N THR A 180 -14.21 -15.23 4.52
CA THR A 180 -13.23 -14.14 4.50
C THR A 180 -13.72 -12.89 3.73
N GLY A 181 -14.61 -13.07 2.76
CA GLY A 181 -15.24 -11.96 2.04
C GLY A 181 -16.28 -11.20 2.87
N GLY A 182 -16.90 -11.88 3.85
CA GLY A 182 -17.93 -11.29 4.73
C GLY A 182 -17.42 -10.82 6.10
N ALA A 183 -16.20 -11.22 6.50
CA ALA A 183 -15.61 -10.85 7.79
C ALA A 183 -14.90 -9.52 7.76
#